data_182b1b1b9b0bb16c70fdf17e96274698
#
_entry.id   182b1b1b9b0bb16c70fdf17e96274698
#
_cell.length_a   1.000
_cell.length_b   1.000
_cell.length_c   1.000
_cell.angle_alpha   90.00
_cell.angle_beta   90.00
_cell.angle_gamma   90.00
#
_symmetry.space_group_name_H-M   'P 1'
#
loop_
_entity.id
_entity.type
_entity.pdbx_description
1 polymer ?
#
loop_
_entity_poly.entity_id
_entity_poly.type
_entity_poly.pdbx_seq_one_letter_code
_entity_poly.pdbx_strand_id
1 'polypeptide(L)'
;MAQSLFQVGGNLGGSLGPLLVALLVAPYGRHHITLFAILALAAICVMFPICRWYRSYLNHLKKRPIHAKAYIERPLPPQKTVFAITILMILIFSKYIYMASLNSYYTFYLIHKFNVSIQQSQLFLFVFLVATAIGTLMGGPIGDKIGRKYVIWGSILGTAPFSLLMPHAGLVWTIILSFCVGLMLSSAFPAILSVSYTHLTLPTICS
;
A
#
# COMPACT_ATOMS: atom_id res chain seq x y z
N MET A 1 -13.00 5.94 2.04
CA MET A 1 -13.31 4.54 1.69
C MET A 1 -12.91 4.14 0.26
N ALA A 2 -13.31 4.83 -0.81
CA ALA A 2 -12.95 4.42 -2.19
C ALA A 2 -11.43 4.24 -2.42
N GLN A 3 -10.63 5.14 -1.88
CA GLN A 3 -9.17 5.09 -1.99
C GLN A 3 -8.53 3.90 -1.27
N SER A 4 -9.03 3.56 -0.08
CA SER A 4 -8.55 2.38 0.65
C SER A 4 -8.89 1.09 -0.09
N LEU A 5 -10.07 1.02 -0.69
CA LEU A 5 -10.49 -0.14 -1.48
C LEU A 5 -9.60 -0.34 -2.72
N PHE A 6 -9.28 0.74 -3.44
CA PHE A 6 -8.36 0.70 -4.57
C PHE A 6 -6.97 0.19 -4.16
N GLN A 7 -6.43 0.72 -3.05
CA GLN A 7 -5.12 0.34 -2.54
C GLN A 7 -5.08 -1.12 -2.06
N VAL A 8 -6.18 -1.61 -1.46
CA VAL A 8 -6.31 -3.02 -1.06
C VAL A 8 -6.17 -3.95 -2.26
N GLY A 9 -6.81 -3.60 -3.39
CA GLY A 9 -6.66 -4.36 -4.63
C GLY A 9 -5.20 -4.48 -5.09
N GLY A 10 -4.44 -3.38 -5.03
CA GLY A 10 -3.01 -3.38 -5.34
C GLY A 10 -2.18 -4.23 -4.37
N ASN A 11 -2.43 -4.11 -3.07
CA ASN A 11 -1.70 -4.87 -2.05
C ASN A 11 -2.04 -6.37 -2.10
N LEU A 12 -3.30 -6.75 -2.33
CA LEU A 12 -3.69 -8.14 -2.54
C LEU A 12 -3.05 -8.72 -3.79
N GLY A 13 -3.08 -7.98 -4.92
CA GLY A 13 -2.39 -8.41 -6.13
C GLY A 13 -0.88 -8.60 -5.91
N GLY A 14 -0.24 -7.68 -5.19
CA GLY A 14 1.17 -7.79 -4.81
C GLY A 14 1.47 -8.98 -3.90
N SER A 15 0.56 -9.36 -3.00
CA SER A 15 0.75 -10.52 -2.11
C SER A 15 0.63 -11.86 -2.85
N LEU A 16 -0.16 -11.93 -3.91
CA LEU A 16 -0.29 -13.14 -4.72
C LEU A 16 1.02 -13.51 -5.44
N GLY A 17 1.88 -12.53 -5.75
CA GLY A 17 3.18 -12.78 -6.39
C GLY A 17 4.05 -13.79 -5.62
N PRO A 18 4.46 -13.51 -4.38
CA PRO A 18 5.23 -14.44 -3.56
C PRO A 18 4.53 -15.79 -3.32
N LEU A 19 3.20 -15.80 -3.18
CA LEU A 19 2.44 -17.03 -3.04
C LEU A 19 2.57 -17.92 -4.29
N LEU A 20 2.41 -17.35 -5.47
CA LEU A 20 2.56 -18.08 -6.72
C LEU A 20 4.00 -18.56 -6.93
N VAL A 21 5.00 -17.76 -6.53
CA VAL A 21 6.40 -18.19 -6.54
C VAL A 21 6.61 -19.39 -5.61
N ALA A 22 6.05 -19.35 -4.40
CA ALA A 22 6.17 -20.45 -3.44
C ALA A 22 5.51 -21.75 -3.93
N LEU A 23 4.36 -21.66 -4.61
CA LEU A 23 3.57 -22.81 -5.03
C LEU A 23 3.99 -23.37 -6.39
N LEU A 24 4.39 -22.52 -7.34
CA LEU A 24 4.65 -22.89 -8.73
C LEU A 24 6.15 -22.94 -9.06
N VAL A 25 6.91 -21.90 -8.68
CA VAL A 25 8.29 -21.78 -9.08
C VAL A 25 9.23 -22.56 -8.16
N ALA A 26 9.04 -22.50 -6.86
CA ALA A 26 9.92 -23.15 -5.89
C ALA A 26 9.93 -24.68 -6.02
N PRO A 27 8.77 -25.39 -6.18
CA PRO A 27 8.78 -26.85 -6.33
C PRO A 27 9.09 -27.33 -7.76
N TYR A 28 8.66 -26.59 -8.80
CA TYR A 28 8.74 -27.04 -10.20
C TYR A 28 9.92 -26.46 -10.99
N GLY A 29 10.69 -25.56 -10.40
CA GLY A 29 11.87 -24.97 -11.00
C GLY A 29 11.63 -23.67 -11.78
N ARG A 30 12.75 -23.02 -12.15
CA ARG A 30 12.79 -21.65 -12.70
C ARG A 30 12.07 -21.49 -14.05
N HIS A 31 11.91 -22.57 -14.82
CA HIS A 31 11.23 -22.52 -16.13
C HIS A 31 9.76 -22.11 -16.02
N HIS A 32 9.09 -22.36 -14.89
CA HIS A 32 7.70 -22.02 -14.66
C HIS A 32 7.45 -20.52 -14.44
N ILE A 33 8.51 -19.69 -14.41
CA ILE A 33 8.40 -18.22 -14.42
C ILE A 33 7.66 -17.74 -15.68
N THR A 34 7.73 -18.47 -16.80
CA THR A 34 6.99 -18.14 -18.03
C THR A 34 5.47 -18.14 -17.85
N LEU A 35 4.94 -18.85 -16.85
CA LEU A 35 3.50 -18.82 -16.52
C LEU A 35 3.03 -17.41 -16.08
N PHE A 36 3.92 -16.62 -15.49
CA PHE A 36 3.61 -15.22 -15.13
C PHE A 36 3.39 -14.35 -16.38
N ALA A 37 3.99 -14.67 -17.53
CA ALA A 37 3.72 -13.96 -18.78
C ALA A 37 2.26 -14.17 -19.23
N ILE A 38 1.70 -15.38 -19.05
CA ILE A 38 0.29 -15.67 -19.35
C ILE A 38 -0.62 -14.85 -18.45
N LEU A 39 -0.27 -14.77 -17.16
CA LEU A 39 -1.02 -13.96 -16.19
C LEU A 39 -0.98 -12.45 -16.55
N ALA A 40 0.17 -11.96 -17.02
CA ALA A 40 0.31 -10.58 -17.49
C ALA A 40 -0.54 -10.30 -18.73
N LEU A 41 -0.57 -11.23 -19.69
CA LEU A 41 -1.43 -11.13 -20.86
C LEU A 41 -2.92 -11.13 -20.47
N ALA A 42 -3.33 -12.00 -19.57
CA ALA A 42 -4.69 -12.01 -19.03
C ALA A 42 -5.06 -10.67 -18.37
N ALA A 43 -4.14 -10.08 -17.60
CA ALA A 43 -4.35 -8.76 -17.00
C ALA A 43 -4.53 -7.66 -18.05
N ILE A 44 -3.76 -7.67 -19.14
CA ILE A 44 -3.91 -6.74 -20.27
C ILE A 44 -5.29 -6.91 -20.91
N CYS A 45 -5.73 -8.15 -21.17
CA CYS A 45 -7.04 -8.44 -21.73
C CYS A 45 -8.20 -7.91 -20.85
N VAL A 46 -8.07 -8.01 -19.53
CA VAL A 46 -9.06 -7.47 -18.59
C VAL A 46 -9.01 -5.94 -18.52
N MET A 47 -7.82 -5.34 -18.60
CA MET A 47 -7.68 -3.88 -18.56
C MET A 47 -8.29 -3.19 -19.78
N PHE A 48 -8.27 -3.82 -20.95
CA PHE A 48 -8.75 -3.20 -22.18
C PHE A 48 -10.24 -2.79 -22.12
N PRO A 49 -11.20 -3.68 -21.76
CA PRO A 49 -12.61 -3.29 -21.62
C PRO A 49 -12.83 -2.29 -20.48
N ILE A 50 -12.06 -2.39 -19.38
CA ILE A 50 -12.16 -1.43 -18.26
C ILE A 50 -11.76 -0.02 -18.73
N CYS A 51 -10.66 0.11 -19.47
CA CYS A 51 -10.22 1.40 -20.02
C CYS A 51 -11.26 1.99 -20.98
N ARG A 52 -11.89 1.18 -21.84
CA ARG A 52 -12.98 1.64 -22.73
C ARG A 52 -14.20 2.10 -21.95
N TRP A 53 -14.61 1.34 -20.95
CA TRP A 53 -15.73 1.69 -20.08
C TRP A 53 -15.46 2.99 -19.32
N TYR A 54 -14.27 3.13 -18.73
CA TYR A 54 -13.87 4.31 -17.98
C TYR A 54 -13.81 5.56 -18.84
N ARG A 55 -13.31 5.45 -20.08
CA ARG A 55 -13.32 6.56 -21.06
C ARG A 55 -14.74 7.01 -21.37
N SER A 56 -15.66 6.07 -21.58
CA SER A 56 -17.09 6.37 -21.79
C SER A 56 -17.70 7.06 -20.57
N TYR A 57 -17.42 6.54 -19.38
CA TYR A 57 -17.87 7.12 -18.11
C TYR A 57 -17.39 8.56 -17.91
N LEU A 58 -16.13 8.84 -18.18
CA LEU A 58 -15.58 10.21 -18.11
C LEU A 58 -16.25 11.15 -19.10
N ASN A 59 -16.57 10.69 -20.32
CA ASN A 59 -17.28 11.49 -21.30
C ASN A 59 -18.72 11.81 -20.87
N HIS A 60 -19.37 10.91 -20.15
CA HIS A 60 -20.68 11.16 -19.54
C HIS A 60 -20.59 12.14 -18.36
N LEU A 61 -19.53 12.07 -17.55
CA LEU A 61 -19.33 13.02 -16.44
C LEU A 61 -19.05 14.44 -16.93
N LYS A 62 -18.30 14.62 -18.02
CA LYS A 62 -18.03 15.94 -18.62
C LYS A 62 -19.30 16.64 -19.11
N LYS A 63 -20.37 15.88 -19.42
CA LYS A 63 -21.67 16.42 -19.87
C LYS A 63 -22.59 16.84 -18.71
N ARG A 64 -22.28 16.45 -17.46
CA ARG A 64 -23.07 16.87 -16.28
C ARG A 64 -22.44 18.13 -15.68
N PRO A 65 -23.22 19.22 -15.48
CA PRO A 65 -22.72 20.36 -14.72
C PRO A 65 -22.36 19.89 -13.32
N ILE A 66 -21.08 20.00 -12.98
CA ILE A 66 -20.58 19.67 -11.66
C ILE A 66 -21.10 20.73 -10.71
N HIS A 67 -22.17 20.44 -9.99
CA HIS A 67 -22.50 21.15 -8.76
C HIS A 67 -21.45 20.72 -7.71
N ALA A 68 -20.23 21.18 -7.88
CA ALA A 68 -19.23 21.15 -6.83
C ALA A 68 -19.75 22.09 -5.74
N LYS A 69 -20.40 21.54 -4.70
CA LYS A 69 -20.43 22.21 -3.40
C LYS A 69 -18.97 22.31 -2.97
N ALA A 70 -18.34 23.44 -3.36
CA ALA A 70 -17.08 23.84 -2.82
C ALA A 70 -17.28 24.02 -1.31
N TYR A 71 -16.80 23.07 -0.55
CA TYR A 71 -16.62 23.26 0.89
C TYR A 71 -15.46 24.25 1.01
N ILE A 72 -15.83 25.51 1.17
CA ILE A 72 -14.89 26.61 1.34
C ILE A 72 -14.33 26.49 2.76
N GLU A 73 -13.39 25.59 2.96
CA GLU A 73 -12.45 25.72 4.06
C GLU A 73 -11.58 26.94 3.76
N ARG A 74 -11.44 27.84 4.75
CA ARG A 74 -10.64 29.05 4.63
C ARG A 74 -9.25 28.69 4.09
N PRO A 75 -8.79 29.29 3.00
CA PRO A 75 -7.50 28.97 2.43
C PRO A 75 -6.41 29.25 3.47
N LEU A 76 -5.66 28.22 3.83
CA LEU A 76 -4.46 28.38 4.65
C LEU A 76 -3.45 29.27 3.89
N PRO A 77 -2.66 30.08 4.60
CA PRO A 77 -1.63 30.89 3.94
C PRO A 77 -0.69 29.96 3.13
N PRO A 78 -0.31 30.38 1.90
CA PRO A 78 0.39 29.53 0.94
C PRO A 78 1.67 28.91 1.50
N GLN A 79 2.41 29.61 2.36
CA GLN A 79 3.61 29.10 3.01
C GLN A 79 3.33 27.89 3.94
N LYS A 80 2.24 27.92 4.72
CA LYS A 80 1.86 26.81 5.60
C LYS A 80 1.38 25.59 4.80
N THR A 81 0.73 25.83 3.67
CA THR A 81 0.29 24.77 2.76
C THR A 81 1.49 24.07 2.12
N VAL A 82 2.45 24.82 1.59
CA VAL A 82 3.68 24.25 1.01
C VAL A 82 4.46 23.45 2.06
N PHE A 83 4.62 23.97 3.26
CA PHE A 83 5.31 23.27 4.35
C PHE A 83 4.61 21.96 4.73
N ALA A 84 3.28 21.97 4.86
CA ALA A 84 2.51 20.76 5.15
C ALA A 84 2.63 19.71 4.04
N ILE A 85 2.58 20.12 2.78
CA ILE A 85 2.76 19.23 1.62
C ILE A 85 4.15 18.62 1.61
N THR A 86 5.20 19.42 1.87
CA THR A 86 6.58 18.93 1.93
C THR A 86 6.76 17.88 3.02
N ILE A 87 6.19 18.08 4.21
CA ILE A 87 6.22 17.09 5.28
C ILE A 87 5.50 15.80 4.86
N LEU A 88 4.31 15.91 4.24
CA LEU A 88 3.57 14.75 3.77
C LEU A 88 4.35 13.97 2.70
N MET A 89 5.01 14.67 1.77
CA MET A 89 5.86 14.05 0.75
C MET A 89 7.04 13.29 1.37
N ILE A 90 7.73 13.87 2.34
CA ILE A 90 8.83 13.22 3.06
C ILE A 90 8.34 11.98 3.81
N LEU A 91 7.18 12.04 4.47
CA LEU A 91 6.58 10.91 5.16
C LEU A 91 6.21 9.77 4.20
N ILE A 92 5.59 10.09 3.05
CA ILE A 92 5.27 9.10 2.02
C ILE A 92 6.54 8.45 1.50
N PHE A 93 7.55 9.23 1.16
CA PHE A 93 8.81 8.75 0.61
C PHE A 93 9.54 7.83 1.61
N SER A 94 9.69 8.26 2.86
CA SER A 94 10.29 7.45 3.94
C SER A 94 9.58 6.11 4.10
N LYS A 95 8.24 6.13 4.09
CA LYS A 95 7.42 4.93 4.19
C LYS A 95 7.60 3.98 3.01
N TYR A 96 7.66 4.50 1.78
CA TYR A 96 7.90 3.69 0.60
C TYR A 96 9.28 3.05 0.59
N ILE A 97 10.33 3.77 0.99
CA ILE A 97 11.68 3.22 1.14
C ILE A 97 11.66 2.05 2.14
N TYR A 98 11.03 2.24 3.29
CA TYR A 98 10.95 1.19 4.31
C TYR A 98 10.20 -0.04 3.81
N MET A 99 9.05 0.13 3.14
CA MET A 99 8.30 -0.97 2.53
C MET A 99 9.10 -1.68 1.43
N ALA A 100 9.77 -0.94 0.56
CA ALA A 100 10.60 -1.51 -0.50
C ALA A 100 11.77 -2.31 0.08
N SER A 101 12.40 -1.79 1.14
CA SER A 101 13.48 -2.49 1.86
C SER A 101 12.98 -3.80 2.47
N LEU A 102 11.85 -3.78 3.16
CA LEU A 102 11.26 -5.00 3.71
C LEU A 102 10.91 -6.01 2.60
N ASN A 103 10.24 -5.58 1.53
CA ASN A 103 9.88 -6.48 0.44
C ASN A 103 11.09 -7.14 -0.22
N SER A 104 12.19 -6.38 -0.38
CA SER A 104 13.39 -6.88 -1.06
C SER A 104 14.26 -7.75 -0.15
N TYR A 105 14.44 -7.34 1.10
CA TYR A 105 15.43 -7.97 2.00
C TYR A 105 14.83 -8.99 2.95
N TYR A 106 13.53 -9.00 3.18
CA TYR A 106 12.89 -9.90 4.15
C TYR A 106 13.12 -11.38 3.85
N THR A 107 13.01 -11.77 2.58
CA THR A 107 13.28 -13.14 2.14
C THR A 107 14.73 -13.54 2.39
N PHE A 108 15.68 -12.68 2.05
CA PHE A 108 17.11 -12.92 2.29
C PHE A 108 17.42 -12.99 3.78
N TYR A 109 16.84 -12.11 4.58
CA TYR A 109 16.99 -12.12 6.03
C TYR A 109 16.53 -13.44 6.65
N LEU A 110 15.38 -13.96 6.24
CA LEU A 110 14.86 -15.22 6.72
C LEU A 110 15.74 -16.41 6.33
N ILE A 111 16.21 -16.46 5.10
CA ILE A 111 17.08 -17.52 4.61
C ILE A 111 18.43 -17.50 5.35
N HIS A 112 19.07 -16.33 5.47
CA HIS A 112 20.41 -16.24 6.07
C HIS A 112 20.40 -16.40 7.60
N LYS A 113 19.38 -15.86 8.28
CA LYS A 113 19.33 -15.93 9.75
C LYS A 113 18.79 -17.27 10.28
N PHE A 114 17.79 -17.82 9.63
CA PHE A 114 17.07 -18.99 10.12
C PHE A 114 17.23 -20.23 9.24
N ASN A 115 18.03 -20.19 8.17
CA ASN A 115 18.24 -21.28 7.22
C ASN A 115 16.93 -21.88 6.68
N VAL A 116 15.90 -21.06 6.48
CA VAL A 116 14.61 -21.48 5.94
C VAL A 116 14.74 -21.69 4.44
N SER A 117 13.93 -22.61 3.88
CA SER A 117 13.88 -22.83 2.44
C SER A 117 13.32 -21.59 1.70
N ILE A 118 13.66 -21.47 0.42
CA ILE A 118 13.14 -20.39 -0.44
C ILE A 118 11.61 -20.39 -0.45
N GLN A 119 11.00 -21.58 -0.50
CA GLN A 119 9.55 -21.73 -0.49
C GLN A 119 8.93 -21.19 0.79
N GLN A 120 9.47 -21.55 1.95
CA GLN A 120 8.97 -21.06 3.24
C GLN A 120 9.15 -19.54 3.39
N SER A 121 10.29 -18.99 2.94
CA SER A 121 10.53 -17.55 3.00
C SER A 121 9.54 -16.76 2.14
N GLN A 122 9.15 -17.27 0.97
CA GLN A 122 8.12 -16.66 0.13
C GLN A 122 6.72 -16.73 0.76
N LEU A 123 6.39 -17.83 1.46
CA LEU A 123 5.13 -17.92 2.23
C LEU A 123 5.10 -16.90 3.38
N PHE A 124 6.20 -16.70 4.09
CA PHE A 124 6.27 -15.68 5.14
C PHE A 124 6.18 -14.25 4.57
N LEU A 125 6.77 -14.01 3.39
CA LEU A 125 6.60 -12.75 2.68
C LEU A 125 5.13 -12.54 2.26
N PHE A 126 4.45 -13.58 1.79
CA PHE A 126 3.02 -13.53 1.50
C PHE A 126 2.20 -13.13 2.75
N VAL A 127 2.47 -13.74 3.91
CA VAL A 127 1.79 -13.39 5.18
C VAL A 127 1.99 -11.91 5.53
N PHE A 128 3.21 -11.39 5.38
CA PHE A 128 3.50 -9.96 5.57
C PHE A 128 2.69 -9.07 4.62
N LEU A 129 2.63 -9.43 3.34
CA LEU A 129 1.90 -8.65 2.33
C LEU A 129 0.37 -8.71 2.51
N VAL A 130 -0.15 -9.85 2.96
CA VAL A 130 -1.57 -9.95 3.37
C VAL A 130 -1.85 -9.03 4.56
N ALA A 131 -0.95 -8.98 5.54
CA ALA A 131 -1.08 -8.04 6.65
C ALA A 131 -1.12 -6.59 6.17
N THR A 132 -0.31 -6.22 5.16
CA THR A 132 -0.36 -4.87 4.57
C THR A 132 -1.71 -4.60 3.87
N ALA A 133 -2.30 -5.57 3.22
CA ALA A 133 -3.62 -5.43 2.60
C ALA A 133 -4.72 -5.22 3.67
N ILE A 134 -4.71 -6.02 4.73
CA ILE A 134 -5.63 -5.88 5.86
C ILE A 134 -5.45 -4.52 6.55
N GLY A 135 -4.20 -4.10 6.81
CA GLY A 135 -3.89 -2.80 7.40
C GLY A 135 -4.43 -1.63 6.58
N THR A 136 -4.33 -1.70 5.26
CA THR A 136 -4.89 -0.69 4.35
C THR A 136 -6.41 -0.64 4.41
N LEU A 137 -7.05 -1.81 4.48
CA LEU A 137 -8.51 -1.91 4.57
C LEU A 137 -9.02 -1.30 5.88
N MET A 138 -8.36 -1.61 7.00
CA MET A 138 -8.70 -1.11 8.33
C MET A 138 -8.35 0.38 8.49
N GLY A 139 -7.25 0.82 7.89
CA GLY A 139 -6.75 2.20 8.01
C GLY A 139 -7.71 3.26 7.49
N GLY A 140 -8.51 2.95 6.45
CA GLY A 140 -9.54 3.84 5.92
C GLY A 140 -10.62 4.17 6.95
N PRO A 141 -11.41 3.20 7.41
CA PRO A 141 -12.47 3.41 8.39
C PRO A 141 -11.96 3.95 9.74
N ILE A 142 -10.78 3.50 10.18
CA ILE A 142 -10.17 3.97 11.43
C ILE A 142 -9.77 5.44 11.30
N GLY A 143 -9.17 5.83 10.18
CA GLY A 143 -8.80 7.21 9.89
C GLY A 143 -9.99 8.17 9.80
N ASP A 144 -11.12 7.68 9.29
CA ASP A 144 -12.36 8.45 9.21
C ASP A 144 -13.02 8.64 10.59
N LYS A 145 -12.85 7.68 11.54
CA LYS A 145 -13.44 7.73 12.90
C LYS A 145 -12.58 8.46 13.92
N ILE A 146 -11.30 8.12 14.00
CA ILE A 146 -10.38 8.61 15.04
C ILE A 146 -9.68 9.91 14.61
N GLY A 147 -9.62 10.13 13.30
CA GLY A 147 -8.91 11.25 12.70
C GLY A 147 -7.58 10.83 12.05
N ARG A 148 -7.37 11.33 10.85
CA ARG A 148 -6.25 10.97 9.97
C ARG A 148 -4.88 11.21 10.59
N LYS A 149 -4.74 12.28 11.36
CA LYS A 149 -3.51 12.65 12.07
C LYS A 149 -3.08 11.54 13.06
N TYR A 150 -4.02 11.04 13.86
CA TYR A 150 -3.73 10.03 14.88
C TYR A 150 -3.34 8.68 14.26
N VAL A 151 -3.96 8.31 13.12
CA VAL A 151 -3.61 7.08 12.40
C VAL A 151 -2.19 7.16 11.82
N ILE A 152 -1.79 8.32 11.29
CA ILE A 152 -0.41 8.52 10.79
C ILE A 152 0.61 8.38 11.93
N TRP A 153 0.40 9.07 13.06
CA TRP A 153 1.27 8.97 14.22
C TRP A 153 1.33 7.56 14.80
N GLY A 154 0.17 6.94 15.00
CA GLY A 154 0.07 5.57 15.51
C GLY A 154 0.75 4.54 14.60
N SER A 155 0.66 4.71 13.27
CA SER A 155 1.32 3.84 12.31
C SER A 155 2.85 3.96 12.39
N ILE A 156 3.40 5.17 12.46
CA ILE A 156 4.84 5.39 12.47
C ILE A 156 5.44 4.96 13.82
N LEU A 157 4.88 5.46 14.92
CA LEU A 157 5.38 5.15 16.27
C LEU A 157 5.13 3.67 16.62
N GLY A 158 4.01 3.10 16.19
CA GLY A 158 3.70 1.70 16.44
C GLY A 158 4.59 0.74 15.66
N THR A 159 5.04 1.11 14.47
CA THR A 159 5.95 0.27 13.67
C THR A 159 7.36 0.21 14.26
N ALA A 160 7.84 1.29 14.87
CA ALA A 160 9.22 1.40 15.38
C ALA A 160 9.59 0.30 16.40
N PRO A 161 8.83 0.04 17.49
CA PRO A 161 9.21 -0.98 18.46
C PRO A 161 9.22 -2.39 17.85
N PHE A 162 8.27 -2.72 16.96
CA PHE A 162 8.22 -4.03 16.31
C PHE A 162 9.41 -4.25 15.36
N SER A 163 9.80 -3.22 14.61
CA SER A 163 10.95 -3.31 13.70
C SER A 163 12.29 -3.40 14.47
N LEU A 164 12.41 -2.74 15.62
CA LEU A 164 13.61 -2.84 16.48
C LEU A 164 13.74 -4.20 17.17
N LEU A 165 12.62 -4.84 17.52
CA LEU A 165 12.62 -6.16 18.14
C LEU A 165 12.90 -7.29 17.13
N MET A 166 12.60 -7.08 15.85
CA MET A 166 12.72 -8.12 14.81
C MET A 166 14.12 -8.75 14.71
N PRO A 167 15.26 -8.02 14.79
CA PRO A 167 16.59 -8.62 14.73
C PRO A 167 16.93 -9.52 15.92
N HIS A 168 16.30 -9.34 17.07
CA HIS A 168 16.53 -10.09 18.30
C HIS A 168 15.55 -11.26 18.48
N ALA A 169 14.55 -11.37 17.61
CA ALA A 169 13.49 -12.35 17.70
C ALA A 169 13.87 -13.70 17.06
N GLY A 170 13.29 -14.79 17.55
CA GLY A 170 13.29 -16.10 16.87
C GLY A 170 12.35 -16.12 15.66
N LEU A 171 12.37 -17.21 14.88
CA LEU A 171 11.62 -17.32 13.61
C LEU A 171 10.12 -16.99 13.78
N VAL A 172 9.43 -17.63 14.72
CA VAL A 172 7.99 -17.45 14.94
C VAL A 172 7.68 -16.01 15.34
N TRP A 173 8.45 -15.43 16.25
CA TRP A 173 8.30 -14.05 16.66
C TRP A 173 8.58 -13.07 15.52
N THR A 174 9.56 -13.36 14.66
CA THR A 174 9.85 -12.53 13.47
C THR A 174 8.66 -12.48 12.53
N ILE A 175 7.95 -13.60 12.31
CA ILE A 175 6.75 -13.65 11.47
C ILE A 175 5.62 -12.84 12.11
N ILE A 176 5.39 -12.98 13.41
CA ILE A 176 4.36 -12.21 14.13
C ILE A 176 4.68 -10.71 14.10
N LEU A 177 5.93 -10.33 14.38
CA LEU A 177 6.36 -8.94 14.35
C LEU A 177 6.24 -8.34 12.94
N SER A 178 6.64 -9.08 11.91
CA SER A 178 6.49 -8.63 10.52
C SER A 178 5.03 -8.44 10.14
N PHE A 179 4.13 -9.33 10.58
CA PHE A 179 2.70 -9.17 10.40
C PHE A 179 2.18 -7.89 11.06
N CYS A 180 2.55 -7.61 12.30
CA CYS A 180 2.19 -6.37 13.00
C CYS A 180 2.75 -5.12 12.30
N VAL A 181 4.01 -5.17 11.85
CA VAL A 181 4.64 -4.08 11.07
C VAL A 181 3.87 -3.83 9.78
N GLY A 182 3.54 -4.88 9.02
CA GLY A 182 2.77 -4.77 7.77
C GLY A 182 1.41 -4.12 8.00
N LEU A 183 0.70 -4.56 9.03
CA LEU A 183 -0.62 -4.07 9.40
C LEU A 183 -0.59 -2.59 9.80
N MET A 184 0.33 -2.21 10.70
CA MET A 184 0.44 -0.82 11.18
C MET A 184 0.95 0.12 10.09
N LEU A 185 2.00 -0.27 9.36
CA LEU A 185 2.61 0.57 8.35
C LEU A 185 1.63 0.91 7.22
N SER A 186 0.80 -0.05 6.81
CA SER A 186 -0.16 0.14 5.70
C SER A 186 -1.41 0.91 6.09
N SER A 187 -1.77 0.95 7.37
CA SER A 187 -2.97 1.65 7.84
C SER A 187 -2.92 3.17 7.64
N ALA A 188 -1.73 3.77 7.65
CA ALA A 188 -1.57 5.22 7.45
C ALA A 188 -1.69 5.66 5.98
N PHE A 189 -1.54 4.75 5.02
CA PHE A 189 -1.48 5.11 3.60
C PHE A 189 -2.76 5.80 3.09
N PRO A 190 -3.97 5.27 3.33
CA PRO A 190 -5.21 5.93 2.92
C PRO A 190 -5.40 7.29 3.60
N ALA A 191 -4.95 7.42 4.85
CA ALA A 191 -5.04 8.66 5.61
C ALA A 191 -4.15 9.76 5.02
N ILE A 192 -2.90 9.45 4.68
CA ILE A 192 -1.94 10.40 4.08
C ILE A 192 -2.43 10.86 2.71
N LEU A 193 -2.85 9.92 1.84
CA LEU A 193 -3.34 10.26 0.51
C LEU A 193 -4.60 11.14 0.56
N SER A 194 -5.54 10.83 1.46
CA SER A 194 -6.76 11.62 1.57
C SER A 194 -6.49 13.06 2.03
N VAL A 195 -5.49 13.28 2.88
CA VAL A 195 -5.05 14.63 3.27
C VAL A 195 -4.38 15.36 2.10
N SER A 196 -3.55 14.66 1.32
CA SER A 196 -2.90 15.21 0.13
C SER A 196 -3.92 15.68 -0.91
N TYR A 197 -4.95 14.87 -1.19
CA TYR A 197 -6.00 15.23 -2.15
C TYR A 197 -6.84 16.43 -1.71
N THR A 198 -7.17 16.56 -0.44
CA THR A 198 -7.96 17.72 0.05
C THR A 198 -7.21 19.04 -0.05
N HIS A 199 -5.87 19.02 0.02
CA HIS A 199 -5.05 20.22 -0.06
C HIS A 199 -4.50 20.54 -1.46
N LEU A 200 -4.34 19.51 -2.33
CA LEU A 200 -3.72 19.68 -3.67
C LEU A 200 -4.72 19.90 -4.81
N THR A 201 -5.94 19.36 -4.71
CA THR A 201 -6.90 19.40 -5.83
C THR A 201 -7.76 20.65 -5.86
N LEU A 202 -7.80 21.44 -4.80
CA LEU A 202 -8.60 22.67 -4.74
C LEU A 202 -8.05 23.85 -5.58
N PRO A 203 -6.74 24.07 -5.75
CA PRO A 203 -6.25 25.20 -6.56
C PRO A 203 -6.16 24.92 -8.07
N THR A 204 -6.11 23.66 -8.50
CA THR A 204 -5.87 23.31 -9.93
C THR A 204 -7.13 23.16 -10.78
N ILE A 205 -8.33 23.18 -10.17
CA ILE A 205 -9.60 23.07 -10.90
C ILE A 205 -10.19 24.46 -11.26
N CYS A 206 -9.62 25.54 -10.73
CA CYS A 206 -10.09 26.92 -10.94
C CYS A 206 -9.18 27.77 -11.86
N SER A 207 -8.24 27.16 -12.60
CA SER A 207 -7.46 27.87 -13.64
C SER A 207 -7.82 27.37 -15.02
#